data_cb2db94937c7c4bb764e8a3881e7bb9e
#
_entry.id   cb2db94937c7c4bb764e8a3881e7bb9e
#
_cell.length_a   1.000
_cell.length_b   1.000
_cell.length_c   1.000
_cell.angle_alpha   90.00
_cell.angle_beta   90.00
_cell.angle_gamma   90.00
#
_symmetry.space_group_name_H-M   'P 1'
#
loop_
_entity.id
_entity.type
_entity.pdbx_description
1 polymer ?
#
loop_
_entity_poly.entity_id
_entity_poly.type
_entity_poly.pdbx_seq_one_letter_code
_entity_poly.pdbx_strand_id
1 'polypeptide(L)'
;IVSVTDNSVLRINIPAQLPEQTNNVAMDNFSFRDEKVLGIHDYAIAIKKAAEDPKIKGIYIGANQGNHGYASLKVIRDALLEFRKSGKFIISYSNYFDHNSYYIASTANEIYLHPLGMTDLRGFDVSIPFFKELMEKIGLNFNIYYAGEFKSATEPYRLDKISPENKLQ
;
A
#
# COMPACT_ATOMS: atom_id res chain seq x y z
N ILE A 1 -26.29 14.23 -8.22
CA ILE A 1 -26.29 13.83 -6.79
C ILE A 1 -26.68 12.35 -6.80
N VAL A 2 -25.77 11.48 -6.39
CA VAL A 2 -26.09 10.05 -6.21
C VAL A 2 -26.87 9.93 -4.90
N SER A 3 -28.11 9.48 -4.96
CA SER A 3 -28.91 9.21 -3.77
C SER A 3 -28.60 7.82 -3.25
N VAL A 4 -28.24 7.72 -1.96
CA VAL A 4 -28.04 6.44 -1.29
C VAL A 4 -29.44 5.86 -0.95
N THR A 5 -29.71 4.66 -1.42
CA THR A 5 -30.94 3.93 -1.11
C THR A 5 -30.79 3.09 0.15
N ASP A 6 -31.91 2.69 0.75
CA ASP A 6 -31.88 1.80 1.92
C ASP A 6 -31.26 0.46 1.59
N ASN A 7 -30.52 -0.13 2.52
CA ASN A 7 -29.79 -1.39 2.40
C ASN A 7 -28.65 -1.36 1.35
N SER A 8 -28.04 -0.20 1.16
CA SER A 8 -26.88 -0.05 0.29
C SER A 8 -25.61 -0.65 0.90
N VAL A 9 -24.68 -1.04 0.04
CA VAL A 9 -23.31 -1.46 0.39
C VAL A 9 -22.33 -0.52 -0.30
N LEU A 10 -21.41 0.05 0.47
CA LEU A 10 -20.35 0.87 -0.10
C LEU A 10 -19.31 -0.03 -0.75
N ARG A 11 -19.11 0.12 -2.05
CA ARG A 11 -18.04 -0.57 -2.77
C ARG A 11 -16.78 0.28 -2.78
N ILE A 12 -15.67 -0.30 -2.30
CA ILE A 12 -14.34 0.32 -2.31
C ILE A 12 -13.45 -0.46 -3.27
N ASN A 13 -12.92 0.23 -4.26
CA ASN A 13 -11.85 -0.25 -5.11
C ASN A 13 -10.68 0.72 -4.98
N ILE A 14 -9.48 0.22 -4.68
CA ILE A 14 -8.28 1.05 -4.61
C ILE A 14 -7.65 1.06 -5.99
N PRO A 15 -7.55 2.22 -6.65
CA PRO A 15 -7.01 2.33 -8.01
C PRO A 15 -5.50 2.13 -8.02
N ALA A 16 -4.91 1.98 -9.21
CA ALA A 16 -3.45 1.85 -9.37
C ALA A 16 -2.66 3.09 -8.89
N GLN A 17 -3.28 4.26 -8.97
CA GLN A 17 -2.74 5.51 -8.41
C GLN A 17 -3.59 5.95 -7.23
N LEU A 18 -2.97 6.13 -6.08
CA LEU A 18 -3.62 6.56 -4.84
C LEU A 18 -2.91 7.82 -4.32
N PRO A 19 -3.29 9.01 -4.80
CA PRO A 19 -2.70 10.25 -4.34
C PRO A 19 -3.14 10.59 -2.91
N GLU A 20 -2.39 11.43 -2.22
CA GLU A 20 -2.79 11.92 -0.90
C GLU A 20 -4.04 12.80 -0.99
N GLN A 21 -4.11 13.63 -2.02
CA GLN A 21 -5.24 14.52 -2.30
C GLN A 21 -5.91 14.16 -3.62
N THR A 22 -7.22 14.32 -3.68
CA THR A 22 -8.02 14.10 -4.89
C THR A 22 -7.49 14.94 -6.06
N ASN A 23 -7.35 14.31 -7.21
CA ASN A 23 -6.79 14.87 -8.45
C ASN A 23 -5.32 15.33 -8.37
N ASN A 24 -4.59 14.99 -7.30
CA ASN A 24 -3.15 15.24 -7.22
C ASN A 24 -2.38 14.06 -7.85
N VAL A 25 -2.51 13.90 -9.14
CA VAL A 25 -1.80 12.90 -9.96
C VAL A 25 -0.95 13.62 -10.99
N ALA A 26 0.24 13.09 -11.28
CA ALA A 26 1.05 13.57 -12.39
C ALA A 26 0.33 13.29 -13.71
N MET A 27 0.14 14.34 -14.52
CA MET A 27 -0.46 14.19 -15.85
C MET A 27 0.61 13.68 -16.83
N ASP A 28 0.77 12.38 -16.92
CA ASP A 28 1.69 11.76 -17.89
C ASP A 28 1.08 11.65 -19.30
N ASN A 29 -0.22 11.82 -19.43
CA ASN A 29 -0.90 11.77 -20.72
C ASN A 29 -1.94 12.88 -20.82
N PHE A 30 -1.97 13.54 -21.96
CA PHE A 30 -2.97 14.52 -22.36
C PHE A 30 -4.33 13.82 -22.54
N SER A 31 -4.99 13.46 -21.45
CA SER A 31 -6.32 12.89 -21.50
C SER A 31 -7.35 13.99 -21.25
N PHE A 32 -8.26 14.20 -22.23
CA PHE A 32 -9.38 15.12 -22.09
C PHE A 32 -10.53 14.55 -21.21
N ARG A 33 -10.30 13.45 -20.51
CA ARG A 33 -11.27 12.89 -19.56
C ARG A 33 -10.91 13.37 -18.16
N ASP A 34 -11.80 14.14 -17.57
CA ASP A 34 -11.80 14.47 -16.14
C ASP A 34 -12.17 13.23 -15.31
N GLU A 35 -11.32 12.20 -15.31
CA GLU A 35 -11.48 11.10 -14.37
C GLU A 35 -10.99 11.59 -13.01
N LYS A 36 -11.94 11.81 -12.11
CA LYS A 36 -11.66 12.20 -10.75
C LYS A 36 -10.97 11.04 -10.00
N VAL A 37 -9.67 11.17 -9.76
CA VAL A 37 -8.92 10.22 -8.93
C VAL A 37 -9.04 10.65 -7.47
N LEU A 38 -9.72 9.82 -6.67
CA LEU A 38 -9.92 10.08 -5.25
C LEU A 38 -8.61 9.91 -4.47
N GLY A 39 -8.33 10.86 -3.59
CA GLY A 39 -7.21 10.80 -2.67
C GLY A 39 -7.50 9.96 -1.42
N ILE A 40 -6.44 9.58 -0.71
CA ILE A 40 -6.50 8.76 0.51
C ILE A 40 -7.45 9.35 1.54
N HIS A 41 -7.40 10.66 1.72
CA HIS A 41 -8.22 11.37 2.68
C HIS A 41 -9.72 11.25 2.38
N ASP A 42 -10.09 11.33 1.11
CA ASP A 42 -11.49 11.20 0.67
C ASP A 42 -12.01 9.77 0.87
N TYR A 43 -11.16 8.74 0.68
CA TYR A 43 -11.51 7.36 1.05
C TYR A 43 -11.81 7.24 2.55
N ALA A 44 -10.95 7.79 3.41
CA ALA A 44 -11.17 7.74 4.86
C ALA A 44 -12.44 8.46 5.27
N ILE A 45 -12.73 9.65 4.70
CA ILE A 45 -13.97 10.40 4.95
C ILE A 45 -15.19 9.61 4.48
N ALA A 46 -15.14 9.02 3.29
CA ALA A 46 -16.25 8.23 2.75
C ALA A 46 -16.56 7.02 3.64
N ILE A 47 -15.55 6.31 4.11
CA ILE A 47 -15.69 5.18 5.03
C ILE A 47 -16.32 5.63 6.36
N LYS A 48 -15.84 6.74 6.93
CA LYS A 48 -16.38 7.29 8.16
C LYS A 48 -17.86 7.68 8.01
N LYS A 49 -18.23 8.38 6.94
CA LYS A 49 -19.62 8.72 6.65
C LYS A 49 -20.49 7.48 6.48
N ALA A 50 -19.96 6.43 5.82
CA ALA A 50 -20.68 5.17 5.67
C ALA A 50 -20.95 4.48 7.02
N ALA A 51 -20.06 4.64 8.00
CA ALA A 51 -20.28 4.11 9.35
C ALA A 51 -21.50 4.76 10.03
N GLU A 52 -21.70 6.05 9.81
CA GLU A 52 -22.76 6.87 10.41
C GLU A 52 -24.09 6.78 9.66
N ASP A 53 -24.07 6.46 8.35
CA ASP A 53 -25.28 6.43 7.51
C ASP A 53 -26.11 5.16 7.75
N PRO A 54 -27.37 5.25 8.26
CA PRO A 54 -28.22 4.09 8.53
C PRO A 54 -28.62 3.30 7.27
N LYS A 55 -28.55 3.92 6.08
CA LYS A 55 -28.86 3.29 4.80
C LYS A 55 -27.76 2.35 4.32
N ILE A 56 -26.53 2.55 4.78
CA ILE A 56 -25.40 1.69 4.43
C ILE A 56 -25.28 0.55 5.44
N LYS A 57 -25.34 -0.68 4.97
CA LYS A 57 -25.31 -1.89 5.79
C LYS A 57 -23.92 -2.50 5.91
N GLY A 58 -23.04 -2.22 4.97
CA GLY A 58 -21.69 -2.76 4.98
C GLY A 58 -20.79 -2.16 3.92
N ILE A 59 -19.56 -2.66 3.87
CA ILE A 59 -18.56 -2.34 2.86
C ILE A 59 -18.19 -3.61 2.10
N TYR A 60 -18.08 -3.48 0.78
CA TYR A 60 -17.46 -4.46 -0.10
C TYR A 60 -16.13 -3.95 -0.59
N ILE A 61 -15.05 -4.65 -0.26
CA ILE A 61 -13.70 -4.37 -0.72
C ILE A 61 -13.44 -5.21 -1.96
N GLY A 62 -13.35 -4.56 -3.10
CA GLY A 62 -12.99 -5.18 -4.38
C GLY A 62 -11.48 -5.29 -4.57
N ALA A 63 -11.06 -5.55 -5.80
CA ALA A 63 -9.65 -5.67 -6.15
C ALA A 63 -8.88 -4.38 -5.82
N ASN A 64 -7.72 -4.54 -5.21
CA ASN A 64 -6.72 -3.48 -5.08
C ASN A 64 -5.79 -3.57 -6.30
N GLN A 65 -5.65 -2.46 -7.01
CA GLN A 65 -4.83 -2.38 -8.21
C GLN A 65 -3.66 -1.45 -7.93
N GLY A 66 -2.50 -1.99 -7.76
CA GLY A 66 -1.27 -1.21 -7.64
C GLY A 66 -0.46 -1.48 -6.36
N ASN A 67 0.82 -1.14 -6.45
CA ASN A 67 1.75 -1.27 -5.34
C ASN A 67 1.82 0.06 -4.58
N HIS A 68 1.04 0.17 -3.51
CA HIS A 68 0.96 1.37 -2.69
C HIS A 68 1.88 1.27 -1.48
N GLY A 69 2.37 2.42 -1.01
CA GLY A 69 3.09 2.49 0.27
C GLY A 69 2.19 2.09 1.44
N TYR A 70 2.74 1.31 2.37
CA TYR A 70 1.98 0.86 3.54
C TYR A 70 1.47 2.00 4.42
N ALA A 71 2.18 3.14 4.46
CA ALA A 71 1.71 4.33 5.17
C ALA A 71 0.36 4.83 4.62
N SER A 72 0.24 4.88 3.29
CA SER A 72 -1.00 5.28 2.60
C SER A 72 -2.12 4.28 2.84
N LEU A 73 -1.82 2.99 2.68
CA LEU A 73 -2.80 1.93 2.93
C LEU A 73 -3.24 1.87 4.40
N LYS A 74 -2.35 2.22 5.34
CA LYS A 74 -2.68 2.26 6.76
C LYS A 74 -3.82 3.23 7.07
N VAL A 75 -3.88 4.38 6.41
CA VAL A 75 -4.97 5.36 6.61
C VAL A 75 -6.32 4.74 6.26
N ILE A 76 -6.40 4.06 5.12
CA ILE A 76 -7.63 3.36 4.69
C ILE A 76 -7.93 2.20 5.64
N ARG A 77 -6.92 1.42 6.02
CA ARG A 77 -7.06 0.31 6.95
C ARG A 77 -7.61 0.76 8.31
N ASP A 78 -7.06 1.82 8.88
CA ASP A 78 -7.51 2.35 10.17
C ASP A 78 -8.98 2.82 10.08
N ALA A 79 -9.37 3.48 8.98
CA ALA A 79 -10.76 3.86 8.75
C ALA A 79 -11.71 2.66 8.63
N LEU A 80 -11.27 1.56 7.98
CA LEU A 80 -12.05 0.31 7.90
C LEU A 80 -12.18 -0.38 9.26
N LEU A 81 -11.11 -0.40 10.06
CA LEU A 81 -11.16 -0.95 11.42
C LEU A 81 -12.10 -0.15 12.32
N GLU A 82 -12.14 1.18 12.15
CA GLU A 82 -13.10 2.04 12.88
C GLU A 82 -14.53 1.78 12.39
N PHE A 83 -14.73 1.62 11.06
CA PHE A 83 -16.03 1.24 10.51
C PHE A 83 -16.58 -0.07 11.11
N ARG A 84 -15.73 -1.08 11.33
CA ARG A 84 -16.14 -2.34 11.98
C ARG A 84 -16.78 -2.14 13.35
N LYS A 85 -16.37 -1.12 14.10
CA LYS A 85 -16.93 -0.82 15.43
C LYS A 85 -18.40 -0.36 15.35
N SER A 86 -18.88 0.07 14.18
CA SER A 86 -20.30 0.37 13.95
C SER A 86 -21.21 -0.88 13.92
N GLY A 87 -20.65 -2.09 13.96
CA GLY A 87 -21.38 -3.35 13.86
C GLY A 87 -21.80 -3.74 12.44
N LYS A 88 -21.45 -2.93 11.45
CA LYS A 88 -21.73 -3.22 10.03
C LYS A 88 -20.68 -4.18 9.47
N PHE A 89 -21.06 -4.98 8.46
CA PHE A 89 -20.14 -5.95 7.88
C PHE A 89 -19.14 -5.34 6.89
N ILE A 90 -17.97 -5.98 6.77
CA ILE A 90 -17.01 -5.76 5.71
C ILE A 90 -16.73 -7.11 5.05
N ILE A 91 -16.88 -7.18 3.74
CA ILE A 91 -16.58 -8.35 2.94
C ILE A 91 -15.52 -7.97 1.91
N SER A 92 -14.53 -8.83 1.73
CA SER A 92 -13.52 -8.68 0.68
C SER A 92 -13.56 -9.86 -0.28
N TYR A 93 -13.49 -9.59 -1.59
CA TYR A 93 -13.38 -10.61 -2.62
C TYR A 93 -12.34 -10.20 -3.65
N SER A 94 -11.48 -11.15 -4.03
CA SER A 94 -10.52 -10.97 -5.11
C SER A 94 -10.22 -12.31 -5.79
N ASN A 95 -9.68 -12.24 -6.99
CA ASN A 95 -9.04 -13.36 -7.69
C ASN A 95 -7.52 -13.45 -7.40
N TYR A 96 -6.96 -12.40 -6.81
CA TYR A 96 -5.55 -12.35 -6.46
C TYR A 96 -5.35 -11.47 -5.22
N PHE A 97 -4.61 -12.00 -4.24
CA PHE A 97 -4.17 -11.25 -3.08
C PHE A 97 -2.65 -11.25 -2.99
N ASP A 98 -2.07 -10.07 -3.11
CA ASP A 98 -0.69 -9.77 -2.71
C ASP A 98 -0.65 -9.20 -1.29
N HIS A 99 0.52 -8.81 -0.80
CA HIS A 99 0.67 -8.22 0.51
C HIS A 99 -0.19 -6.97 0.71
N ASN A 100 -0.23 -6.07 -0.27
CA ASN A 100 -0.95 -4.80 -0.16
C ASN A 100 -2.46 -5.01 -0.13
N SER A 101 -2.97 -5.83 -1.05
CA SER A 101 -4.39 -6.14 -1.12
C SER A 101 -4.85 -6.96 0.08
N TYR A 102 -4.04 -7.91 0.54
CA TYR A 102 -4.36 -8.68 1.74
C TYR A 102 -4.28 -7.83 3.01
N TYR A 103 -3.35 -6.87 3.08
CA TYR A 103 -3.26 -5.93 4.21
C TYR A 103 -4.56 -5.15 4.42
N ILE A 104 -5.22 -4.75 3.34
CA ILE A 104 -6.54 -4.11 3.40
C ILE A 104 -7.64 -5.15 3.64
N ALA A 105 -7.64 -6.25 2.89
CA ALA A 105 -8.66 -7.30 3.00
C ALA A 105 -8.75 -7.89 4.41
N SER A 106 -7.63 -7.96 5.15
CA SER A 106 -7.60 -8.48 6.54
C SER A 106 -8.37 -7.63 7.55
N THR A 107 -8.92 -6.47 7.16
CA THR A 107 -9.90 -5.72 7.96
C THR A 107 -11.30 -6.28 7.84
N ALA A 108 -11.59 -7.08 6.82
CA ALA A 108 -12.91 -7.62 6.56
C ALA A 108 -13.33 -8.66 7.61
N ASN A 109 -14.64 -8.84 7.77
CA ASN A 109 -15.21 -9.93 8.56
C ASN A 109 -15.03 -11.26 7.83
N GLU A 110 -15.16 -11.23 6.49
CA GLU A 110 -15.04 -12.39 5.63
C GLU A 110 -14.22 -12.04 4.39
N ILE A 111 -13.29 -12.94 4.03
CA ILE A 111 -12.43 -12.78 2.86
C ILE A 111 -12.69 -13.96 1.93
N TYR A 112 -13.03 -13.66 0.70
CA TYR A 112 -13.29 -14.64 -0.34
C TYR A 112 -12.24 -14.55 -1.44
N LEU A 113 -11.63 -15.68 -1.76
CA LEU A 113 -10.77 -15.84 -2.91
C LEU A 113 -11.51 -16.62 -4.01
N HIS A 114 -11.40 -16.18 -5.25
CA HIS A 114 -11.92 -16.96 -6.38
C HIS A 114 -11.32 -18.38 -6.38
N PRO A 115 -12.08 -19.45 -6.68
CA PRO A 115 -11.57 -20.83 -6.66
C PRO A 115 -10.33 -21.07 -7.53
N LEU A 116 -10.18 -20.33 -8.63
CA LEU A 116 -8.99 -20.34 -9.50
C LEU A 116 -8.04 -19.18 -9.20
N GLY A 117 -8.24 -18.49 -8.09
CA GLY A 117 -7.42 -17.37 -7.66
C GLY A 117 -6.15 -17.81 -6.96
N MET A 118 -5.27 -16.84 -6.71
CA MET A 118 -3.98 -17.07 -6.07
C MET A 118 -3.72 -16.03 -4.97
N THR A 119 -3.04 -16.46 -3.92
CA THR A 119 -2.44 -15.57 -2.91
C THR A 119 -0.93 -15.59 -3.03
N ASP A 120 -0.30 -14.42 -3.03
CA ASP A 120 1.15 -14.26 -3.06
C ASP A 120 1.62 -13.47 -1.82
N LEU A 121 1.78 -14.18 -0.71
CA LEU A 121 2.20 -13.63 0.59
C LEU A 121 3.61 -14.17 0.91
N ARG A 122 4.59 -13.52 0.31
CA ARG A 122 6.01 -13.87 0.48
C ARG A 122 6.62 -13.02 1.56
N GLY A 123 7.26 -13.23 2.49
CA GLY A 123 7.94 -12.31 3.44
C GLY A 123 8.66 -11.14 2.78
N PHE A 124 9.31 -10.33 3.59
CA PHE A 124 10.16 -9.23 3.12
C PHE A 124 11.61 -9.68 3.15
N ASP A 125 12.32 -9.54 2.04
CA ASP A 125 13.74 -9.81 1.93
C ASP A 125 14.43 -8.65 1.19
N VAL A 126 15.62 -8.30 1.65
CA VAL A 126 16.47 -7.31 0.99
C VAL A 126 17.87 -7.88 0.85
N SER A 127 18.28 -8.16 -0.37
CA SER A 127 19.64 -8.59 -0.70
C SER A 127 20.48 -7.39 -1.11
N ILE A 128 21.55 -7.12 -0.36
CA ILE A 128 22.49 -6.02 -0.64
C ILE A 128 23.79 -6.64 -1.15
N PRO A 129 24.14 -6.43 -2.43
CA PRO A 129 25.43 -6.86 -2.95
C PRO A 129 26.56 -5.97 -2.43
N PHE A 130 27.70 -6.56 -2.06
CA PHE A 130 28.92 -5.86 -1.67
C PHE A 130 29.97 -6.02 -2.76
N PHE A 131 30.54 -4.91 -3.21
CA PHE A 131 31.39 -4.85 -4.38
C PHE A 131 32.86 -4.55 -4.07
N LYS A 132 33.25 -4.35 -2.81
CA LYS A 132 34.59 -3.96 -2.41
C LYS A 132 35.64 -4.93 -2.97
N GLU A 133 35.51 -6.22 -2.68
CA GLU A 133 36.48 -7.22 -3.17
C GLU A 133 36.56 -7.27 -4.72
N LEU A 134 35.43 -7.13 -5.40
CA LEU A 134 35.39 -7.09 -6.85
C LEU A 134 36.19 -5.91 -7.38
N MET A 135 35.96 -4.72 -6.80
CA MET A 135 36.65 -3.49 -7.22
C MET A 135 38.14 -3.57 -6.98
N GLU A 136 38.59 -4.11 -5.85
CA GLU A 136 40.00 -4.35 -5.54
C GLU A 136 40.64 -5.29 -6.58
N LYS A 137 39.96 -6.38 -6.96
CA LYS A 137 40.48 -7.35 -7.96
C LYS A 137 40.64 -6.75 -9.36
N ILE A 138 39.81 -5.79 -9.74
CA ILE A 138 39.91 -5.08 -11.04
C ILE A 138 40.75 -3.81 -10.98
N GLY A 139 41.38 -3.52 -9.81
CA GLY A 139 42.26 -2.36 -9.63
C GLY A 139 41.56 -1.01 -9.47
N LEU A 140 40.26 -1.02 -9.16
CA LEU A 140 39.50 0.21 -8.90
C LEU A 140 39.45 0.50 -7.39
N ASN A 141 40.00 1.64 -6.99
CA ASN A 141 39.94 2.15 -5.62
C ASN A 141 38.96 3.29 -5.50
N PHE A 142 37.98 3.14 -4.64
CA PHE A 142 37.01 4.20 -4.33
C PHE A 142 37.44 4.99 -3.09
N ASN A 143 37.60 6.30 -3.24
CA ASN A 143 37.72 7.19 -2.12
C ASN A 143 36.34 7.66 -1.70
N ILE A 144 35.76 7.04 -0.66
CA ILE A 144 34.41 7.31 -0.22
C ILE A 144 34.44 8.17 1.05
N TYR A 145 33.84 9.34 0.98
CA TYR A 145 33.66 10.24 2.11
C TYR A 145 32.24 10.06 2.66
N TYR A 146 32.13 9.75 3.95
CA TYR A 146 30.84 9.62 4.62
C TYR A 146 30.92 10.24 6.02
N ALA A 147 29.80 10.72 6.52
CA ALA A 147 29.68 11.31 7.84
C ALA A 147 28.54 10.63 8.61
N GLY A 148 28.87 10.15 9.82
CA GLY A 148 27.93 9.47 10.73
C GLY A 148 27.88 7.96 10.56
N GLU A 149 27.66 7.27 11.68
CA GLU A 149 27.71 5.81 11.80
C GLU A 149 26.56 5.12 11.02
N PHE A 150 25.40 5.76 10.90
CA PHE A 150 24.21 5.22 10.24
C PHE A 150 24.11 5.56 8.74
N LYS A 151 25.21 5.98 8.10
CA LYS A 151 25.27 6.26 6.66
C LYS A 151 25.63 5.01 5.87
N SER A 152 24.64 4.12 5.73
CA SER A 152 24.81 2.79 5.13
C SER A 152 24.88 2.77 3.59
N ALA A 153 24.46 3.85 2.91
CA ALA A 153 24.39 3.90 1.44
C ALA A 153 25.72 3.60 0.73
N THR A 154 26.87 3.85 1.38
CA THR A 154 28.20 3.60 0.83
C THR A 154 28.81 2.26 1.25
N GLU A 155 28.19 1.52 2.16
CA GLU A 155 28.70 0.25 2.66
C GLU A 155 28.99 -0.78 1.57
N PRO A 156 28.14 -0.92 0.51
CA PRO A 156 28.39 -1.86 -0.57
C PRO A 156 29.73 -1.70 -1.26
N TYR A 157 30.35 -0.53 -1.20
CA TYR A 157 31.61 -0.23 -1.86
C TYR A 157 32.81 -0.16 -0.91
N ARG A 158 32.59 -0.06 0.41
CA ARG A 158 33.68 0.07 1.42
C ARG A 158 33.78 -1.09 2.38
N LEU A 159 32.74 -1.90 2.51
CA LEU A 159 32.68 -3.04 3.40
C LEU A 159 32.43 -4.34 2.61
N ASP A 160 32.68 -5.47 3.25
CA ASP A 160 32.44 -6.80 2.69
C ASP A 160 31.12 -7.41 3.20
N LYS A 161 30.51 -6.77 4.20
CA LYS A 161 29.22 -7.15 4.81
C LYS A 161 28.56 -5.96 5.47
N ILE A 162 27.27 -6.12 5.76
CA ILE A 162 26.47 -5.13 6.48
C ILE A 162 27.06 -4.80 7.86
N SER A 163 27.15 -3.51 8.20
CA SER A 163 27.62 -3.08 9.52
C SER A 163 26.60 -3.38 10.63
N PRO A 164 27.06 -3.48 11.90
CA PRO A 164 26.15 -3.62 13.03
C PRO A 164 25.13 -2.49 13.12
N GLU A 165 25.54 -1.25 12.83
CA GLU A 165 24.72 -0.04 12.86
C GLU A 165 23.61 -0.10 11.80
N ASN A 166 23.95 -0.50 10.58
CA ASN A 166 22.98 -0.68 9.50
C ASN A 166 22.02 -1.84 9.79
N LYS A 167 22.53 -2.92 10.39
CA LYS A 167 21.69 -4.06 10.79
C LYS A 167 20.71 -3.69 11.92
N LEU A 168 21.09 -2.77 12.80
CA LEU A 168 20.22 -2.26 13.86
C LEU A 168 19.10 -1.38 13.30
N GLN A 169 19.35 -0.64 12.24
CA GLN A 169 18.43 0.28 11.59
C GLN A 169 17.32 -0.44 10.81
#